data_832a9287659b52b0a18713c72ef51d09
#
_entry.id   832a9287659b52b0a18713c72ef51d09
#
_cell.length_a   1.000
_cell.length_b   1.000
_cell.length_c   1.000
_cell.angle_alpha   90.00
_cell.angle_beta   90.00
_cell.angle_gamma   90.00
#
_symmetry.space_group_name_H-M   'P 1'
#
loop_
_entity.id
_entity.type
_entity.pdbx_description
1 polymer ?
#
loop_
_entity_poly.entity_id
_entity_poly.type
_entity_poly.pdbx_seq_one_letter_code
_entity_poly.pdbx_strand_id
1 'polypeptide(L)'
;MSSIAQSIRVKVLFFGRLKEVAGGAEEFVELAPGSRIEELFACFVARQPELARYRRSLVASRNQEFAAWSTPLHPGDEIAFLPPVSGG
;
A
#
# COMPACT_ATOMS: atom_id res chain seq x y z
N MET A 1 22.16 -18.34 -7.67
CA MET A 1 21.74 -18.09 -7.58
C MET A 1 21.09 -17.44 -7.49
N SER A 2 20.88 -17.05 -7.55
CA SER A 2 20.30 -16.53 -7.43
C SER A 2 19.42 -16.13 -7.43
N SER A 3 19.01 -16.12 -7.59
CA SER A 3 18.10 -15.89 -7.67
C SER A 3 17.34 -15.20 -7.10
N ILE A 4 17.63 -14.74 -6.85
CA ILE A 4 17.16 -14.16 -6.14
C ILE A 4 16.26 -13.42 -6.38
N ALA A 5 15.79 -13.31 -6.02
CA ALA A 5 14.77 -12.70 -6.08
C ALA A 5 14.78 -11.50 -6.72
N GLN A 6 14.06 -11.31 -7.59
CA GLN A 6 13.90 -10.18 -8.11
C GLN A 6 12.83 -9.51 -7.37
N SER A 7 13.03 -8.61 -6.46
CA SER A 7 11.98 -7.85 -5.83
C SER A 7 11.51 -6.77 -6.76
N ILE A 8 10.29 -6.32 -6.55
CA ILE A 8 9.79 -5.12 -7.20
C ILE A 8 9.77 -4.02 -6.17
N ARG A 9 9.92 -2.79 -6.64
CA ARG A 9 9.90 -1.63 -5.76
C ARG A 9 8.73 -0.75 -6.11
N VAL A 10 7.92 -0.41 -5.12
CA VAL A 10 6.77 0.45 -5.33
C VAL A 10 6.83 1.62 -4.36
N LYS A 11 6.18 2.70 -4.73
CA LYS A 11 6.08 3.88 -3.90
C LYS A 11 4.72 3.88 -3.24
N VAL A 12 4.68 4.10 -1.93
CA VAL A 12 3.43 4.07 -1.19
C VAL A 12 3.18 5.43 -0.60
N LEU A 13 1.96 5.92 -0.78
CA LEU A 13 1.55 7.21 -0.24
C LEU A 13 0.44 7.00 0.77
N PHE A 14 0.53 7.74 1.86
CA PHE A 14 -0.50 7.77 2.87
C PHE A 14 -1.02 9.19 3.00
N PHE A 15 -2.33 9.31 3.16
CA PHE A 15 -2.96 10.61 3.24
C PHE A 15 -3.72 10.76 4.55
N GLY A 16 -3.91 12.00 4.96
CA GLY A 16 -4.69 12.31 6.12
C GLY A 16 -4.14 11.68 7.38
N ARG A 17 -5.03 11.15 8.18
CA ARG A 17 -4.64 10.55 9.43
C ARG A 17 -3.72 9.35 9.27
N LEU A 18 -3.81 8.70 8.13
CA LEU A 18 -2.96 7.54 7.90
C LEU A 18 -1.48 7.88 7.90
N LYS A 19 -1.13 9.11 7.54
CA LYS A 19 0.27 9.50 7.58
C LYS A 19 0.84 9.35 8.98
N GLU A 20 0.05 9.72 9.97
CA GLU A 20 0.51 9.66 11.34
C GLU A 20 0.62 8.23 11.82
N VAL A 21 -0.36 7.41 11.47
CA VAL A 21 -0.36 6.03 11.91
C VAL A 21 0.77 5.26 11.24
N ALA A 22 0.98 5.51 9.95
CA ALA A 22 2.00 4.78 9.20
C ALA A 22 3.41 5.29 9.47
N GLY A 23 3.52 6.46 10.04
CA GLY A 23 4.83 7.02 10.33
C GLY A 23 5.43 7.87 9.24
N GLY A 24 4.62 8.23 8.25
CA GLY A 24 5.11 9.09 7.17
C GLY A 24 4.15 9.15 6.03
N ALA A 25 4.35 10.13 5.16
CA ALA A 25 3.47 10.33 4.01
C ALA A 25 3.86 9.48 2.81
N GLU A 26 5.10 9.08 2.74
CA GLU A 26 5.61 8.41 1.55
C GLU A 26 6.69 7.42 1.94
N GLU A 27 6.70 6.28 1.28
CA GLU A 27 7.71 5.29 1.56
C GLU A 27 7.88 4.39 0.34
N PHE A 28 9.12 3.97 0.05
CA PHE A 28 9.37 2.97 -0.98
C PHE A 28 9.47 1.61 -0.31
N VAL A 29 8.84 0.62 -0.92
CA VAL A 29 8.80 -0.73 -0.36
C VAL A 29 9.18 -1.73 -1.42
N GLU A 30 9.94 -2.74 -1.03
CA GLU A 30 10.29 -3.83 -1.94
C GLU A 30 9.49 -5.05 -1.58
N LEU A 31 8.97 -5.71 -2.59
CA LEU A 31 8.09 -6.85 -2.42
C LEU A 31 8.43 -7.93 -3.44
N ALA A 32 7.97 -9.13 -3.20
CA ALA A 32 8.12 -10.19 -4.16
C ALA A 32 7.30 -9.89 -5.41
N PRO A 33 7.80 -10.28 -6.58
CA PRO A 33 7.01 -10.11 -7.80
C PRO A 33 5.67 -10.81 -7.67
N GLY A 34 4.63 -10.19 -8.19
CA GLY A 34 3.31 -10.76 -8.11
C GLY A 34 2.54 -10.41 -6.84
N SER A 35 3.17 -9.69 -5.94
CA SER A 35 2.47 -9.24 -4.73
C SER A 35 1.30 -8.34 -5.11
N ARG A 36 0.27 -8.38 -4.29
CA ARG A 36 -0.93 -7.58 -4.53
C ARG A 36 -1.01 -6.45 -3.54
N ILE A 37 -1.91 -5.50 -3.83
CA ILE A 37 -2.07 -4.35 -2.95
C ILE A 37 -2.37 -4.79 -1.51
N GLU A 38 -3.21 -5.81 -1.34
CA GLU A 38 -3.54 -6.28 0.00
C GLU A 38 -2.30 -6.80 0.73
N GLU A 39 -1.37 -7.41 0.01
CA GLU A 39 -0.15 -7.90 0.64
C GLU A 39 0.78 -6.75 1.02
N LEU A 40 0.79 -5.71 0.20
CA LEU A 40 1.53 -4.51 0.54
C LEU A 40 0.99 -3.90 1.83
N PHE A 41 -0.31 -3.78 1.92
CA PHE A 41 -0.91 -3.20 3.12
C PHE A 41 -0.59 -4.07 4.34
N ALA A 42 -0.59 -5.39 4.17
CA ALA A 42 -0.27 -6.29 5.26
C ALA A 42 1.14 -6.07 5.80
N CYS A 43 2.07 -5.67 4.94
CA CYS A 43 3.42 -5.36 5.39
C CYS A 43 3.42 -4.17 6.34
N PHE A 44 2.60 -3.18 6.04
CA PHE A 44 2.51 -2.02 6.93
C PHE A 44 1.79 -2.38 8.22
N VAL A 45 0.77 -3.22 8.15
CA VAL A 45 0.08 -3.67 9.36
C VAL A 45 1.03 -4.42 10.28
N ALA A 46 1.95 -5.19 9.70
CA ALA A 46 2.92 -5.91 10.52
C ALA A 46 3.80 -4.97 11.32
N ARG A 47 4.09 -3.80 10.77
CA ARG A 47 4.91 -2.80 11.47
C ARG A 47 4.09 -1.90 12.37
N GLN A 48 2.86 -1.61 11.95
CA GLN A 48 1.97 -0.73 12.68
C GLN A 48 0.60 -1.39 12.74
N PRO A 49 0.39 -2.26 13.72
CA PRO A 49 -0.87 -3.02 13.77
C PRO A 49 -2.13 -2.17 13.82
N GLU A 50 -2.00 -0.95 14.26
CA GLU A 50 -3.15 -0.05 14.30
C GLU A 50 -3.75 0.18 12.93
N LEU A 51 -2.96 0.04 11.88
CA LEU A 51 -3.46 0.25 10.53
C LEU A 51 -4.58 -0.72 10.16
N ALA A 52 -4.60 -1.89 10.78
CA ALA A 52 -5.63 -2.87 10.47
C ALA A 52 -7.03 -2.34 10.73
N ARG A 53 -7.17 -1.41 11.67
CA ARG A 53 -8.48 -0.83 11.99
C ARG A 53 -9.07 -0.06 10.85
N TYR A 54 -8.23 0.44 9.97
CA TYR A 54 -8.69 1.30 8.89
C TYR A 54 -8.99 0.55 7.61
N ARG A 55 -8.63 -0.74 7.56
CA ARG A 55 -8.71 -1.51 6.32
C ARG A 55 -10.07 -1.42 5.63
N ARG A 56 -11.14 -1.51 6.40
CA ARG A 56 -12.49 -1.49 5.83
C ARG A 56 -12.87 -0.13 5.29
N SER A 57 -12.27 0.92 5.85
CA SER A 57 -12.62 2.28 5.47
C SER A 57 -11.72 2.84 4.38
N LEU A 58 -10.72 2.09 3.97
CA LEU A 58 -9.77 2.63 3.02
C LEU A 58 -10.09 2.20 1.61
N VAL A 59 -9.71 3.05 0.67
CA VAL A 59 -9.67 2.67 -0.73
C VAL A 59 -8.23 2.74 -1.17
N ALA A 60 -7.89 1.91 -2.14
CA ALA A 60 -6.55 1.89 -2.68
C ALA A 60 -6.56 2.45 -4.09
N SER A 61 -5.47 3.11 -4.46
CA SER A 61 -5.30 3.52 -5.84
C SER A 61 -3.94 3.04 -6.31
N ARG A 62 -3.84 2.81 -7.61
CA ARG A 62 -2.61 2.41 -8.24
C ARG A 62 -2.41 3.34 -9.42
N ASN A 63 -1.31 4.08 -9.38
CA ASN A 63 -0.99 5.06 -10.42
C ASN A 63 -2.16 6.02 -10.65
N GLN A 64 -2.74 6.47 -9.53
CA GLN A 64 -3.78 7.49 -9.51
C GLN A 64 -5.15 7.02 -10.00
N GLU A 65 -5.35 5.71 -10.08
CA GLU A 65 -6.65 5.15 -10.41
C GLU A 65 -7.08 4.20 -9.30
N PHE A 66 -8.35 4.24 -8.94
CA PHE A 66 -8.82 3.32 -7.92
C PHE A 66 -8.59 1.88 -8.36
N ALA A 67 -8.22 1.05 -7.44
CA ALA A 67 -7.88 -0.32 -7.74
C ALA A 67 -8.39 -1.23 -6.65
N ALA A 68 -8.75 -2.45 -7.03
CA ALA A 68 -9.17 -3.45 -6.06
C ALA A 68 -7.97 -3.89 -5.24
N TRP A 69 -8.24 -4.32 -4.03
CA TRP A 69 -7.17 -4.78 -3.14
C TRP A 69 -6.43 -5.98 -3.68
N SER A 70 -7.07 -6.74 -4.57
CA SER A 70 -6.44 -7.91 -5.18
C SER A 70 -5.59 -7.58 -6.41
N THR A 71 -5.47 -6.31 -6.74
CA THR A 71 -4.71 -5.89 -7.92
C THR A 71 -3.23 -6.20 -7.75
N PRO A 72 -2.60 -6.87 -8.72
CA PRO A 72 -1.17 -7.14 -8.64
C PRO A 72 -0.35 -5.88 -8.82
N LEU A 73 0.80 -5.86 -8.20
CA LEU A 73 1.72 -4.74 -8.28
C LEU A 73 2.80 -4.99 -9.31
N HIS A 74 3.25 -3.91 -9.94
CA HIS A 74 4.33 -3.96 -10.89
C HIS A 74 5.44 -3.03 -10.45
N PRO A 75 6.67 -3.25 -10.91
CA PRO A 75 7.78 -2.36 -10.52
C PRO A 75 7.47 -0.92 -10.88
N GLY A 76 7.74 -0.03 -9.96
CA GLY A 76 7.54 1.39 -10.21
C GLY A 76 6.13 1.89 -9.95
N ASP A 77 5.22 1.02 -9.56
CA ASP A 77 3.86 1.46 -9.26
C ASP A 77 3.83 2.44 -8.10
N GLU A 78 2.87 3.35 -8.15
CA GLU A 78 2.60 4.26 -7.05
C GLU A 78 1.26 3.87 -6.45
N ILE A 79 1.27 3.46 -5.20
CA ILE A 79 0.09 2.98 -4.51
C ILE A 79 -0.28 3.98 -3.42
N ALA A 80 -1.54 4.38 -3.38
CA ALA A 80 -2.00 5.27 -2.33
C ALA A 80 -3.10 4.60 -1.54
N PHE A 81 -3.09 4.80 -0.24
CA PHE A 81 -4.17 4.38 0.62
C PHE A 81 -4.88 5.63 1.10
N LEU A 82 -6.17 5.71 0.81
CA LEU A 82 -6.95 6.92 1.01
C LEU A 82 -8.09 6.64 1.94
N PRO A 83 -8.37 7.56 2.86
CA PRO A 83 -9.59 7.43 3.65
C PRO A 83 -10.78 7.61 2.74
N PRO A 84 -11.93 7.06 3.10
CA PRO A 84 -13.10 7.22 2.25
C PRO A 84 -13.52 8.68 2.27
N VAL A 85 -14.04 9.11 1.15
CA VAL A 85 -14.61 10.42 1.08
C VAL A 85 -15.93 10.33 1.79
N SER A 86 -16.06 11.04 2.85
CA SER A 86 -17.29 11.01 3.53
C SER A 86 -18.22 11.84 2.73
N GLY A 87 -19.26 11.32 2.38
CA GLY A 87 -20.23 11.94 1.56
C GLY A 87 -20.87 13.08 2.19
N GLY A 88 -20.48 13.52 2.99
CA GLY A 88 -20.96 14.66 3.49
C GLY A 88 -21.49 15.23 4.16
#